data_ab83b54939edf9984b1b2a6f4660f4aa
#
_entry.id   ab83b54939edf9984b1b2a6f4660f4aa
#
_cell.length_a   1.000
_cell.length_b   1.000
_cell.length_c   1.000
_cell.angle_alpha   90.00
_cell.angle_beta   90.00
_cell.angle_gamma   90.00
#
_symmetry.space_group_name_H-M   'P 1'
#
loop_
_entity.id
_entity.type
_entity.pdbx_description
1 polymer ?
#
loop_
_entity_poly.entity_id
_entity_poly.type
_entity_poly.pdbx_seq_one_letter_code
_entity_poly.pdbx_strand_id
1 'polypeptide(L)'
;MLLAVDVANKNISFAVFDELSAEPTVKFRIAADISKTADEYAVTLAQLLDFSGIDVKRVDGVIMASVVPALNDVIKHVILRLTGKTPVTVGPGVKTGFAIKIDDPAELGADIVANAAAVVASLKEQKTDRPAIILDMGAATTLFAINKKREVIGGAILAGVGMSLDMLHEKTALLPSIEMSGVSRAIGKNTKESLISGVILGQAAMIDGLIDRFERELKCDAGEALVFATGENCKPVIANCTHEISYDPALTLKGLARIYKNTVG
;
A
#
# COMPACT_ATOMS: atom_id res chain seq x y z
N MET A 1 21.70 7.49 -3.46
CA MET A 1 20.61 6.51 -3.32
C MET A 1 19.52 7.06 -2.39
N LEU A 2 18.25 6.76 -2.67
CA LEU A 2 17.09 7.09 -1.83
C LEU A 2 16.63 5.83 -1.09
N LEU A 3 16.43 5.92 0.23
CA LEU A 3 15.75 4.91 1.03
C LEU A 3 14.28 5.33 1.26
N ALA A 4 13.34 4.56 0.75
CA ALA A 4 11.92 4.71 1.02
C ALA A 4 11.48 3.70 2.07
N VAL A 5 10.69 4.17 3.05
CA VAL A 5 10.22 3.37 4.19
C VAL A 5 8.72 3.54 4.34
N ASP A 6 8.00 2.43 4.37
CA ASP A 6 6.57 2.38 4.61
C ASP A 6 6.29 1.57 5.89
N VAL A 7 5.77 2.23 6.92
CA VAL A 7 5.46 1.64 8.23
C VAL A 7 3.96 1.35 8.29
N ALA A 8 3.58 0.14 7.94
CA ALA A 8 2.21 -0.35 7.98
C ALA A 8 1.94 -1.22 9.22
N ASN A 9 0.66 -1.54 9.47
CA ASN A 9 0.25 -2.24 10.71
C ASN A 9 0.85 -3.63 10.92
N LYS A 10 1.14 -4.37 9.84
CA LYS A 10 1.72 -5.73 9.93
C LYS A 10 3.21 -5.76 9.59
N ASN A 11 3.65 -4.92 8.68
CA ASN A 11 5.00 -4.95 8.14
C ASN A 11 5.56 -3.54 7.99
N ILE A 12 6.88 -3.43 8.06
CA ILE A 12 7.64 -2.27 7.63
C ILE A 12 8.34 -2.66 6.34
N SER A 13 8.02 -1.95 5.27
CA SER A 13 8.61 -2.18 3.94
C SER A 13 9.68 -1.14 3.64
N PHE A 14 10.76 -1.60 3.05
CA PHE A 14 11.90 -0.77 2.66
C PHE A 14 12.20 -0.96 1.18
N ALA A 15 12.58 0.12 0.51
CA ALA A 15 13.12 0.07 -0.84
C ALA A 15 14.29 1.04 -0.99
N VAL A 16 15.30 0.61 -1.70
CA VAL A 16 16.42 1.47 -2.12
C VAL A 16 16.27 1.75 -3.61
N PHE A 17 16.36 3.02 -3.97
CA PHE A 17 16.32 3.50 -5.36
C PHE A 17 17.65 4.13 -5.70
N ASP A 18 18.19 3.79 -6.86
CA ASP A 18 19.26 4.58 -7.48
C ASP A 18 18.68 5.86 -8.10
N GLU A 19 19.50 6.90 -8.24
CA GLU A 19 19.06 8.26 -8.61
C GLU A 19 18.20 8.37 -9.86
N LEU A 20 18.31 7.44 -10.80
CA LEU A 20 17.62 7.44 -12.08
C LEU A 20 16.58 6.33 -12.24
N SER A 21 16.43 5.44 -11.26
CA SER A 21 15.55 4.28 -11.39
C SER A 21 14.11 4.61 -11.00
N ALA A 22 13.14 4.23 -11.85
CA ALA A 22 11.72 4.21 -11.51
C ALA A 22 11.35 2.99 -10.66
N GLU A 23 12.16 1.93 -10.72
CA GLU A 23 12.00 0.67 -9.98
C GLU A 23 13.01 0.61 -8.84
N PRO A 24 12.64 0.04 -7.68
CA PRO A 24 13.57 -0.15 -6.59
C PRO A 24 14.68 -1.15 -6.98
N THR A 25 15.94 -0.80 -6.69
CA THR A 25 17.10 -1.70 -6.85
C THR A 25 17.00 -2.88 -5.90
N VAL A 26 16.58 -2.61 -4.67
CA VAL A 26 16.37 -3.60 -3.61
C VAL A 26 15.10 -3.26 -2.86
N LYS A 27 14.36 -4.28 -2.47
CA LYS A 27 13.23 -4.18 -1.53
C LYS A 27 13.23 -5.33 -0.56
N PHE A 28 12.90 -5.05 0.68
CA PHE A 28 12.69 -6.03 1.74
C PHE A 28 11.67 -5.52 2.74
N ARG A 29 11.23 -6.39 3.61
CA ARG A 29 10.30 -6.04 4.68
C ARG A 29 10.58 -6.85 5.93
N ILE A 30 10.18 -6.28 7.06
CA ILE A 30 10.24 -6.88 8.38
C ILE A 30 8.88 -6.75 9.05
N ALA A 31 8.63 -7.55 10.08
CA ALA A 31 7.40 -7.40 10.87
C ALA A 31 7.39 -6.06 11.60
N ALA A 32 6.23 -5.40 11.59
CA ALA A 32 5.96 -4.25 12.44
C ALA A 32 5.60 -4.76 13.85
N ASP A 33 6.51 -4.59 14.79
CA ASP A 33 6.38 -5.07 16.17
C ASP A 33 6.66 -3.91 17.13
N ILE A 34 5.61 -3.40 17.77
CA ILE A 34 5.70 -2.27 18.70
C ILE A 34 6.47 -2.58 19.98
N SER A 35 6.74 -3.85 20.27
CA SER A 35 7.54 -4.27 21.44
C SER A 35 9.04 -4.22 21.18
N LYS A 36 9.48 -4.16 19.90
CA LYS A 36 10.89 -4.08 19.55
C LYS A 36 11.49 -2.72 19.83
N THR A 37 12.70 -2.75 20.35
CA THR A 37 13.51 -1.56 20.60
C THR A 37 14.10 -0.99 19.30
N ALA A 38 14.56 0.26 19.35
CA ALA A 38 15.28 0.86 18.24
C ALA A 38 16.58 0.09 17.90
N ASP A 39 17.25 -0.50 18.88
CA ASP A 39 18.47 -1.28 18.65
C ASP A 39 18.19 -2.56 17.87
N GLU A 40 17.11 -3.29 18.17
CA GLU A 40 16.71 -4.49 17.43
C GLU A 40 16.36 -4.16 15.97
N TYR A 41 15.62 -3.08 15.74
CA TYR A 41 15.33 -2.60 14.39
C TYR A 41 16.59 -2.14 13.66
N ALA A 42 17.52 -1.44 14.35
CA ALA A 42 18.77 -0.98 13.74
C ALA A 42 19.66 -2.13 13.28
N VAL A 43 19.82 -3.16 14.13
CA VAL A 43 20.58 -4.37 13.78
C VAL A 43 19.95 -5.08 12.59
N THR A 44 18.62 -5.28 12.64
CA THR A 44 17.90 -5.96 11.55
C THR A 44 18.02 -5.21 10.23
N LEU A 45 17.82 -3.88 10.24
CA LEU A 45 17.90 -3.06 9.04
C LEU A 45 19.32 -3.01 8.48
N ALA A 46 20.33 -2.84 9.34
CA ALA A 46 21.74 -2.83 8.93
C ALA A 46 22.15 -4.14 8.25
N GLN A 47 21.77 -5.28 8.86
CA GLN A 47 22.06 -6.60 8.29
C GLN A 47 21.36 -6.82 6.93
N LEU A 48 20.10 -6.40 6.78
CA LEU A 48 19.37 -6.56 5.52
C LEU A 48 19.97 -5.68 4.41
N LEU A 49 20.40 -4.46 4.72
CA LEU A 49 21.08 -3.59 3.77
C LEU A 49 22.42 -4.19 3.34
N ASP A 50 23.23 -4.64 4.30
CA ASP A 50 24.53 -5.27 4.04
C ASP A 50 24.36 -6.56 3.21
N PHE A 51 23.46 -7.44 3.61
CA PHE A 51 23.14 -8.68 2.87
C PHE A 51 22.67 -8.40 1.44
N SER A 52 22.02 -7.26 1.21
CA SER A 52 21.58 -6.81 -0.11
C SER A 52 22.67 -6.06 -0.89
N GLY A 53 23.89 -5.95 -0.35
CA GLY A 53 25.01 -5.24 -0.97
C GLY A 53 24.85 -3.70 -0.98
N ILE A 54 24.03 -3.15 -0.10
CA ILE A 54 23.77 -1.71 0.00
C ILE A 54 24.70 -1.10 1.06
N ASP A 55 25.63 -0.25 0.64
CA ASP A 55 26.37 0.59 1.55
C ASP A 55 25.47 1.73 2.06
N VAL A 56 25.13 1.67 3.34
CA VAL A 56 24.25 2.65 4.00
C VAL A 56 24.80 4.08 3.93
N LYS A 57 26.12 4.25 3.80
CA LYS A 57 26.78 5.56 3.65
C LYS A 57 26.48 6.24 2.31
N ARG A 58 26.01 5.48 1.33
CA ARG A 58 25.59 5.99 0.01
C ARG A 58 24.13 6.43 -0.02
N VAL A 59 23.41 6.32 1.10
CA VAL A 59 22.04 6.83 1.22
C VAL A 59 22.09 8.34 1.42
N ASP A 60 21.69 9.09 0.41
CA ASP A 60 21.70 10.55 0.39
C ASP A 60 20.39 11.17 0.89
N GLY A 61 19.30 10.41 0.78
CA GLY A 61 17.98 10.84 1.19
C GLY A 61 17.13 9.69 1.74
N VAL A 62 16.19 10.05 2.62
CA VAL A 62 15.24 9.09 3.18
C VAL A 62 13.85 9.72 3.19
N ILE A 63 12.84 8.92 2.82
CA ILE A 63 11.43 9.27 2.97
C ILE A 63 10.69 8.17 3.70
N MET A 64 9.73 8.56 4.55
CA MET A 64 8.95 7.64 5.36
C MET A 64 7.46 7.99 5.31
N ALA A 65 6.62 7.00 5.02
CA ALA A 65 5.21 7.00 5.37
C ALA A 65 4.99 6.13 6.60
N SER A 66 4.01 6.45 7.41
CA SER A 66 3.62 5.63 8.55
C SER A 66 2.15 5.80 8.90
N VAL A 67 1.51 4.67 9.16
CA VAL A 67 0.16 4.58 9.75
C VAL A 67 0.20 3.96 11.15
N VAL A 68 1.41 3.85 11.76
CA VAL A 68 1.63 3.29 13.10
C VAL A 68 2.35 4.31 13.99
N PRO A 69 1.62 5.22 14.68
CA PRO A 69 2.23 6.30 15.47
C PRO A 69 3.27 5.81 16.49
N ALA A 70 3.02 4.65 17.13
CA ALA A 70 3.92 4.08 18.13
C ALA A 70 5.33 3.74 17.60
N LEU A 71 5.47 3.49 16.30
CA LEU A 71 6.75 3.17 15.66
C LEU A 71 7.46 4.38 15.05
N ASN A 72 6.79 5.54 14.96
CA ASN A 72 7.34 6.69 14.24
C ASN A 72 8.70 7.13 14.75
N ASP A 73 8.82 7.37 16.04
CA ASP A 73 10.06 7.88 16.62
C ASP A 73 11.14 6.81 16.67
N VAL A 74 10.76 5.55 16.90
CA VAL A 74 11.66 4.40 16.87
C VAL A 74 12.31 4.28 15.49
N ILE A 75 11.51 4.24 14.44
CA ILE A 75 12.03 4.07 13.06
C ILE A 75 12.80 5.30 12.58
N LYS A 76 12.36 6.53 12.92
CA LYS A 76 13.13 7.75 12.63
C LYS A 76 14.51 7.72 13.29
N HIS A 77 14.58 7.30 14.57
CA HIS A 77 15.84 7.17 15.29
C HIS A 77 16.77 6.13 14.64
N VAL A 78 16.24 4.97 14.27
CA VAL A 78 16.98 3.92 13.56
C VAL A 78 17.55 4.45 12.25
N ILE A 79 16.74 5.11 11.44
CA ILE A 79 17.15 5.68 10.15
C ILE A 79 18.27 6.72 10.35
N LEU A 80 18.06 7.68 11.26
CA LEU A 80 19.04 8.71 11.55
C LEU A 80 20.37 8.11 12.00
N ARG A 81 20.34 7.13 12.88
CA ARG A 81 21.55 6.46 13.40
C ARG A 81 22.33 5.72 12.30
N LEU A 82 21.64 5.05 11.39
CA LEU A 82 22.27 4.25 10.34
C LEU A 82 22.76 5.10 9.16
N THR A 83 21.95 6.07 8.73
CA THR A 83 22.21 6.83 7.50
C THR A 83 22.77 8.24 7.75
N GLY A 84 22.67 8.76 8.98
CA GLY A 84 22.94 10.15 9.29
C GLY A 84 21.92 11.14 8.71
N LYS A 85 20.80 10.65 8.16
CA LYS A 85 19.76 11.47 7.50
C LYS A 85 18.46 11.47 8.29
N THR A 86 17.86 12.63 8.42
CA THR A 86 16.47 12.76 8.93
C THR A 86 15.51 12.43 7.80
N PRO A 87 14.57 11.48 7.98
CA PRO A 87 13.63 11.14 6.92
C PRO A 87 12.62 12.28 6.67
N VAL A 88 12.35 12.57 5.41
CA VAL A 88 11.16 13.31 5.00
C VAL A 88 9.95 12.45 5.36
N THR A 89 9.05 12.94 6.21
CA THR A 89 7.86 12.19 6.61
C THR A 89 6.65 12.65 5.79
N VAL A 90 5.93 11.70 5.19
CA VAL A 90 4.69 12.01 4.45
C VAL A 90 3.65 12.57 5.42
N GLY A 91 3.15 13.75 5.11
CA GLY A 91 2.22 14.51 5.93
C GLY A 91 2.11 15.95 5.45
N PRO A 92 1.54 16.85 6.27
CA PRO A 92 1.43 18.26 5.91
C PRO A 92 2.77 18.87 5.50
N GLY A 93 2.78 19.59 4.40
CA GLY A 93 3.96 20.30 3.89
C GLY A 93 4.79 19.54 2.84
N VAL A 94 4.54 18.25 2.58
CA VAL A 94 5.19 17.55 1.46
C VAL A 94 4.51 17.86 0.12
N LYS A 95 5.30 17.90 -0.95
CA LYS A 95 4.77 18.12 -2.30
C LYS A 95 4.38 16.79 -2.94
N THR A 96 3.12 16.43 -2.83
CA THR A 96 2.59 15.16 -3.38
C THR A 96 2.57 15.12 -4.92
N GLY A 97 2.43 16.28 -5.57
CA GLY A 97 2.32 16.40 -7.04
C GLY A 97 0.89 16.26 -7.58
N PHE A 98 -0.11 16.19 -6.67
CA PHE A 98 -1.54 16.16 -6.98
C PHE A 98 -2.33 16.86 -5.86
N ALA A 99 -3.62 17.13 -6.12
CA ALA A 99 -4.51 17.72 -5.12
C ALA A 99 -5.34 16.65 -4.40
N ILE A 100 -5.61 16.89 -3.12
CA ILE A 100 -6.48 16.07 -2.28
C ILE A 100 -7.77 16.87 -2.07
N LYS A 101 -8.91 16.32 -2.48
CA LYS A 101 -10.24 16.95 -2.49
C LYS A 101 -11.24 16.15 -1.64
N ILE A 102 -10.80 15.76 -0.45
CA ILE A 102 -11.66 15.22 0.61
C ILE A 102 -11.91 16.31 1.65
N ASP A 103 -12.87 16.10 2.54
CA ASP A 103 -13.28 17.12 3.52
C ASP A 103 -12.12 17.56 4.42
N ASP A 104 -11.37 16.61 4.97
CA ASP A 104 -10.13 16.89 5.71
C ASP A 104 -8.95 16.11 5.10
N PRO A 105 -8.09 16.79 4.32
CA PRO A 105 -6.91 16.16 3.73
C PRO A 105 -5.93 15.55 4.75
N ALA A 106 -5.97 15.96 6.03
CA ALA A 106 -5.10 15.43 7.07
C ALA A 106 -5.53 14.02 7.54
N GLU A 107 -6.77 13.62 7.30
CA GLU A 107 -7.28 12.26 7.59
C GLU A 107 -6.81 11.22 6.58
N LEU A 108 -6.28 11.64 5.41
CA LEU A 108 -5.82 10.70 4.40
C LEU A 108 -4.54 9.99 4.85
N GLY A 109 -4.57 8.68 4.94
CA GLY A 109 -3.43 7.87 5.33
C GLY A 109 -2.20 8.12 4.46
N ALA A 110 -1.02 8.14 5.07
CA ALA A 110 0.24 8.40 4.38
C ALA A 110 0.55 7.37 3.29
N ASP A 111 0.12 6.12 3.46
CA ASP A 111 0.16 5.04 2.48
C ASP A 111 -0.70 5.34 1.25
N ILE A 112 -1.94 5.82 1.47
CA ILE A 112 -2.84 6.22 0.38
C ILE A 112 -2.28 7.41 -0.39
N VAL A 113 -1.68 8.39 0.31
CA VAL A 113 -0.99 9.52 -0.33
C VAL A 113 0.17 9.04 -1.19
N ALA A 114 0.96 8.07 -0.69
CA ALA A 114 2.06 7.49 -1.45
C ALA A 114 1.54 6.73 -2.69
N ASN A 115 0.54 5.87 -2.52
CA ASN A 115 -0.07 5.13 -3.63
C ASN A 115 -0.61 6.08 -4.71
N ALA A 116 -1.29 7.17 -4.30
CA ALA A 116 -1.80 8.18 -5.22
C ALA A 116 -0.67 8.90 -5.98
N ALA A 117 0.46 9.19 -5.32
CA ALA A 117 1.60 9.81 -6.00
C ALA A 117 2.18 8.90 -7.10
N ALA A 118 2.26 7.59 -6.85
CA ALA A 118 2.70 6.64 -7.87
C ALA A 118 1.73 6.57 -9.05
N VAL A 119 0.42 6.45 -8.77
CA VAL A 119 -0.61 6.35 -9.81
C VAL A 119 -0.66 7.64 -10.63
N VAL A 120 -0.68 8.82 -9.99
CA VAL A 120 -0.67 10.10 -10.72
C VAL A 120 0.57 10.26 -11.61
N ALA A 121 1.74 9.80 -11.13
CA ALA A 121 2.95 9.80 -11.94
C ALA A 121 2.81 8.88 -13.15
N SER A 122 2.28 7.67 -12.97
CA SER A 122 2.01 6.71 -14.05
C SER A 122 1.03 7.29 -15.09
N LEU A 123 -0.07 7.92 -14.65
CA LEU A 123 -1.03 8.57 -15.57
C LEU A 123 -0.39 9.69 -16.40
N LYS A 124 0.53 10.46 -15.78
CA LYS A 124 1.29 11.51 -16.49
C LYS A 124 2.25 10.92 -17.53
N GLU A 125 2.96 9.85 -17.17
CA GLU A 125 3.89 9.16 -18.08
C GLU A 125 3.16 8.51 -19.26
N GLN A 126 1.99 7.92 -19.01
CA GLN A 126 1.11 7.36 -20.06
C GLN A 126 0.38 8.41 -20.87
N LYS A 127 0.45 9.69 -20.49
CA LYS A 127 -0.26 10.82 -21.14
C LYS A 127 -1.76 10.55 -21.29
N THR A 128 -2.39 9.94 -20.29
CA THR A 128 -3.81 9.61 -20.31
C THR A 128 -4.59 10.52 -19.36
N ASP A 129 -5.82 10.90 -19.76
CA ASP A 129 -6.76 11.64 -18.93
C ASP A 129 -7.82 10.76 -18.28
N ARG A 130 -7.67 9.43 -18.39
CA ARG A 130 -8.58 8.48 -17.74
C ARG A 130 -8.53 8.67 -16.23
N PRO A 131 -9.68 8.55 -15.52
CA PRO A 131 -9.68 8.48 -14.07
C PRO A 131 -9.02 7.19 -13.61
N ALA A 132 -8.64 7.13 -12.34
CA ALA A 132 -8.04 5.93 -11.78
C ALA A 132 -8.67 5.57 -10.42
N ILE A 133 -8.57 4.30 -10.07
CA ILE A 133 -8.94 3.76 -8.75
C ILE A 133 -7.71 3.08 -8.19
N ILE A 134 -7.37 3.41 -6.96
CA ILE A 134 -6.31 2.75 -6.21
C ILE A 134 -6.95 1.70 -5.32
N LEU A 135 -6.51 0.47 -5.41
CA LEU A 135 -6.90 -0.64 -4.55
C LEU A 135 -5.68 -1.04 -3.70
N ASP A 136 -5.75 -0.86 -2.39
CA ASP A 136 -4.73 -1.37 -1.48
C ASP A 136 -5.32 -2.47 -0.59
N MET A 137 -4.72 -3.65 -0.63
CA MET A 137 -5.17 -4.84 0.09
C MET A 137 -4.17 -5.24 1.17
N GLY A 138 -4.01 -4.37 2.15
CA GLY A 138 -3.20 -4.57 3.35
C GLY A 138 -3.97 -5.22 4.51
N ALA A 139 -3.85 -4.66 5.71
CA ALA A 139 -4.64 -5.04 6.89
C ALA A 139 -6.14 -4.73 6.65
N ALA A 140 -6.45 -3.52 6.17
CA ALA A 140 -7.73 -3.18 5.56
C ALA A 140 -7.63 -3.30 4.04
N THR A 141 -8.76 -3.40 3.35
CA THR A 141 -8.87 -3.20 1.91
C THR A 141 -9.42 -1.81 1.67
N THR A 142 -8.68 -0.98 0.94
CA THR A 142 -9.09 0.39 0.64
C THR A 142 -9.19 0.62 -0.85
N LEU A 143 -10.20 1.37 -1.28
CA LEU A 143 -10.34 1.88 -2.65
C LEU A 143 -10.41 3.40 -2.60
N PHE A 144 -9.56 4.08 -3.37
CA PHE A 144 -9.58 5.54 -3.50
C PHE A 144 -9.65 5.97 -4.95
N ALA A 145 -10.49 6.97 -5.23
CA ALA A 145 -10.72 7.47 -6.58
C ALA A 145 -9.86 8.68 -6.90
N ILE A 146 -9.28 8.67 -8.09
CA ILE A 146 -8.58 9.80 -8.72
C ILE A 146 -9.37 10.22 -9.95
N ASN A 147 -9.81 11.48 -9.98
CA ASN A 147 -10.57 12.03 -11.08
C ASN A 147 -9.70 12.39 -12.31
N LYS A 148 -10.33 12.76 -13.44
CA LYS A 148 -9.64 13.19 -14.68
C LYS A 148 -8.69 14.40 -14.49
N LYS A 149 -8.88 15.19 -13.44
CA LYS A 149 -7.98 16.29 -13.06
C LYS A 149 -6.79 15.85 -12.21
N ARG A 150 -6.67 14.52 -11.95
CA ARG A 150 -5.63 13.94 -11.09
C ARG A 150 -5.73 14.41 -9.63
N GLU A 151 -6.95 14.53 -9.14
CA GLU A 151 -7.26 14.86 -7.75
C GLU A 151 -7.80 13.61 -7.06
N VAL A 152 -7.32 13.32 -5.84
CA VAL A 152 -7.90 12.30 -4.96
C VAL A 152 -9.19 12.88 -4.38
N ILE A 153 -10.32 12.22 -4.60
CA ILE A 153 -11.64 12.76 -4.26
C ILE A 153 -12.38 11.98 -3.17
N GLY A 154 -11.82 10.90 -2.70
CA GLY A 154 -12.40 10.06 -1.65
C GLY A 154 -12.28 8.58 -1.96
N GLY A 155 -12.88 7.74 -1.10
CA GLY A 155 -12.76 6.30 -1.24
C GLY A 155 -13.67 5.51 -0.32
N ALA A 156 -13.42 4.20 -0.27
CA ALA A 156 -14.09 3.24 0.61
C ALA A 156 -13.04 2.41 1.36
N ILE A 157 -13.36 2.06 2.60
CA ILE A 157 -12.52 1.22 3.46
C ILE A 157 -13.34 0.00 3.89
N LEU A 158 -12.75 -1.18 3.71
CA LEU A 158 -13.35 -2.46 4.03
C LEU A 158 -12.42 -3.29 4.93
N ALA A 159 -12.98 -4.30 5.57
CA ALA A 159 -12.15 -5.29 6.25
C ALA A 159 -11.26 -6.01 5.23
N GLY A 160 -9.97 -6.11 5.51
CA GLY A 160 -9.04 -6.87 4.67
C GLY A 160 -9.29 -8.38 4.76
N VAL A 161 -8.72 -9.14 3.83
CA VAL A 161 -8.88 -10.61 3.75
C VAL A 161 -8.51 -11.30 5.06
N GLY A 162 -7.32 -10.99 5.61
CA GLY A 162 -6.88 -11.58 6.87
C GLY A 162 -7.79 -11.20 8.03
N MET A 163 -8.13 -9.91 8.16
CA MET A 163 -9.05 -9.42 9.19
C MET A 163 -10.42 -10.11 9.10
N SER A 164 -10.94 -10.36 7.90
CA SER A 164 -12.22 -11.05 7.70
C SER A 164 -12.17 -12.50 8.18
N LEU A 165 -11.07 -13.22 7.89
CA LEU A 165 -10.88 -14.60 8.35
C LEU A 165 -10.70 -14.66 9.87
N ASP A 166 -9.88 -13.77 10.44
CA ASP A 166 -9.62 -13.68 11.88
C ASP A 166 -10.91 -13.37 12.64
N MET A 167 -11.71 -12.39 12.17
CA MET A 167 -13.00 -12.05 12.78
C MET A 167 -14.00 -13.20 12.74
N LEU A 168 -14.08 -13.94 11.64
CA LEU A 168 -14.98 -15.10 11.54
C LEU A 168 -14.58 -16.18 12.56
N HIS A 169 -13.30 -16.41 12.77
CA HIS A 169 -12.81 -17.33 13.80
C HIS A 169 -13.09 -16.81 15.22
N GLU A 170 -12.69 -15.57 15.51
CA GLU A 170 -12.76 -15.00 16.86
C GLU A 170 -14.19 -14.74 17.34
N LYS A 171 -15.11 -14.40 16.44
CA LYS A 171 -16.50 -14.02 16.79
C LYS A 171 -17.51 -15.16 16.67
N THR A 172 -17.07 -16.36 16.33
CA THR A 172 -17.96 -17.54 16.24
C THR A 172 -17.36 -18.72 16.99
N ALA A 173 -18.25 -19.56 17.57
CA ALA A 173 -17.81 -20.67 18.40
C ALA A 173 -17.25 -21.89 17.63
N LEU A 174 -17.61 -22.03 16.34
CA LEU A 174 -17.34 -23.27 15.60
C LEU A 174 -16.48 -23.07 14.33
N LEU A 175 -16.23 -21.83 13.92
CA LEU A 175 -15.41 -21.60 12.74
C LEU A 175 -13.91 -21.70 13.08
N PRO A 176 -13.17 -22.56 12.38
CA PRO A 176 -11.74 -22.74 12.66
C PRO A 176 -10.92 -21.55 12.16
N SER A 177 -9.76 -21.31 12.78
CA SER A 177 -8.72 -20.47 12.19
C SER A 177 -8.19 -21.17 10.94
N ILE A 178 -8.11 -20.45 9.83
CA ILE A 178 -7.61 -20.97 8.57
C ILE A 178 -6.62 -19.98 7.93
N GLU A 179 -5.58 -20.52 7.35
CA GLU A 179 -4.68 -19.74 6.51
C GLU A 179 -5.30 -19.48 5.14
N MET A 180 -5.01 -18.30 4.61
CA MET A 180 -5.46 -17.93 3.26
C MET A 180 -4.85 -18.86 2.22
N SER A 181 -5.70 -19.39 1.35
CA SER A 181 -5.31 -20.23 0.21
C SER A 181 -6.16 -19.86 -1.02
N GLY A 182 -5.79 -20.36 -2.18
CA GLY A 182 -6.57 -20.14 -3.40
C GLY A 182 -7.97 -20.76 -3.32
N VAL A 183 -8.93 -20.15 -4.01
CA VAL A 183 -10.30 -20.66 -4.14
C VAL A 183 -10.33 -21.80 -5.14
N SER A 184 -10.89 -22.93 -4.74
CA SER A 184 -11.06 -24.09 -5.61
C SER A 184 -12.44 -24.14 -6.28
N ARG A 185 -13.46 -23.57 -5.62
CA ARG A 185 -14.86 -23.55 -6.08
C ARG A 185 -15.66 -22.46 -5.34
N ALA A 186 -16.72 -21.97 -6.00
CA ALA A 186 -17.59 -20.96 -5.39
C ALA A 186 -18.49 -21.57 -4.29
N ILE A 187 -18.97 -22.79 -4.48
CA ILE A 187 -19.79 -23.50 -3.50
C ILE A 187 -18.89 -24.47 -2.76
N GLY A 188 -18.41 -24.05 -1.55
CA GLY A 188 -17.58 -24.90 -0.68
C GLY A 188 -18.36 -26.12 -0.17
N LYS A 189 -17.68 -27.27 -0.09
CA LYS A 189 -18.27 -28.55 0.39
C LYS A 189 -17.92 -28.85 1.85
N ASN A 190 -17.12 -28.02 2.48
CA ASN A 190 -16.76 -28.09 3.88
C ASN A 190 -16.53 -26.67 4.43
N THR A 191 -16.41 -26.52 5.75
CA THR A 191 -16.26 -25.23 6.42
C THR A 191 -15.07 -24.44 5.89
N LYS A 192 -13.91 -25.07 5.71
CA LYS A 192 -12.70 -24.39 5.21
C LYS A 192 -12.92 -23.84 3.81
N GLU A 193 -13.43 -24.65 2.88
CA GLU A 193 -13.74 -24.20 1.51
C GLU A 193 -14.77 -23.07 1.50
N SER A 194 -15.79 -23.16 2.36
CA SER A 194 -16.85 -22.15 2.45
C SER A 194 -16.32 -20.83 2.97
N LEU A 195 -15.45 -20.84 3.99
CA LEU A 195 -14.79 -19.64 4.52
C LEU A 195 -13.90 -18.97 3.47
N ILE A 196 -13.04 -19.76 2.80
CA ILE A 196 -12.15 -19.24 1.75
C ILE A 196 -12.96 -18.67 0.59
N SER A 197 -13.96 -19.41 0.13
CA SER A 197 -14.86 -18.95 -0.96
C SER A 197 -15.58 -17.65 -0.57
N GLY A 198 -16.18 -17.59 0.61
CA GLY A 198 -16.91 -16.42 1.08
C GLY A 198 -16.03 -15.19 1.21
N VAL A 199 -14.82 -15.33 1.75
CA VAL A 199 -13.89 -14.21 1.94
C VAL A 199 -13.26 -13.78 0.60
N ILE A 200 -12.71 -14.70 -0.18
CA ILE A 200 -11.99 -14.33 -1.42
C ILE A 200 -12.97 -13.87 -2.52
N LEU A 201 -13.98 -14.67 -2.82
CA LEU A 201 -14.95 -14.30 -3.88
C LEU A 201 -15.87 -13.18 -3.42
N GLY A 202 -16.20 -13.12 -2.11
CA GLY A 202 -16.94 -12.01 -1.54
C GLY A 202 -16.17 -10.69 -1.67
N GLN A 203 -14.88 -10.68 -1.37
CA GLN A 203 -14.05 -9.49 -1.57
C GLN A 203 -13.92 -9.12 -3.05
N ALA A 204 -13.73 -10.09 -3.94
CA ALA A 204 -13.69 -9.81 -5.37
C ALA A 204 -14.99 -9.17 -5.87
N ALA A 205 -16.13 -9.73 -5.48
CA ALA A 205 -17.45 -9.16 -5.84
C ALA A 205 -17.70 -7.77 -5.24
N MET A 206 -17.24 -7.52 -3.98
CA MET A 206 -17.30 -6.19 -3.38
C MET A 206 -16.43 -5.18 -4.12
N ILE A 207 -15.22 -5.57 -4.51
CA ILE A 207 -14.30 -4.72 -5.27
C ILE A 207 -14.91 -4.38 -6.64
N ASP A 208 -15.35 -5.37 -7.41
CA ASP A 208 -15.99 -5.15 -8.70
C ASP A 208 -17.21 -4.21 -8.57
N GLY A 209 -18.09 -4.48 -7.61
CA GLY A 209 -19.26 -3.64 -7.37
C GLY A 209 -18.93 -2.23 -6.87
N LEU A 210 -17.80 -2.00 -6.21
CA LEU A 210 -17.34 -0.66 -5.82
C LEU A 210 -16.70 0.07 -7.00
N ILE A 211 -15.94 -0.62 -7.85
CA ILE A 211 -15.39 -0.06 -9.07
C ILE A 211 -16.52 0.47 -9.95
N ASP A 212 -17.56 -0.33 -10.20
CA ASP A 212 -18.75 0.09 -10.97
C ASP A 212 -19.43 1.33 -10.37
N ARG A 213 -19.49 1.45 -9.05
CA ARG A 213 -20.09 2.62 -8.38
C ARG A 213 -19.21 3.85 -8.51
N PHE A 214 -17.88 3.68 -8.34
CA PHE A 214 -16.93 4.76 -8.47
C PHE A 214 -16.89 5.29 -9.89
N GLU A 215 -16.93 4.43 -10.92
CA GLU A 215 -17.00 4.86 -12.32
C GLU A 215 -18.24 5.71 -12.60
N ARG A 216 -19.38 5.33 -12.04
CA ARG A 216 -20.61 6.15 -12.15
C ARG A 216 -20.47 7.51 -11.49
N GLU A 217 -19.86 7.61 -10.31
CA GLU A 217 -19.60 8.90 -9.64
C GLU A 217 -18.54 9.73 -10.36
N LEU A 218 -17.51 9.09 -10.91
CA LEU A 218 -16.49 9.70 -11.75
C LEU A 218 -17.02 10.17 -13.10
N LYS A 219 -18.26 9.80 -13.44
CA LYS A 219 -18.93 10.09 -14.71
C LYS A 219 -18.12 9.64 -15.93
N CYS A 220 -17.63 8.42 -15.85
CA CYS A 220 -16.91 7.74 -16.92
C CYS A 220 -17.63 6.45 -17.33
N ASP A 221 -17.29 5.92 -18.50
CA ASP A 221 -17.85 4.69 -19.01
C ASP A 221 -17.37 3.47 -18.21
N ALA A 222 -18.14 2.38 -18.25
CA ALA A 222 -17.78 1.13 -17.61
C ALA A 222 -16.43 0.60 -18.16
N GLY A 223 -15.48 0.31 -17.27
CA GLY A 223 -14.12 -0.09 -17.62
C GLY A 223 -13.23 1.07 -18.11
N GLU A 224 -13.68 2.33 -18.03
CA GLU A 224 -12.84 3.47 -18.38
C GLU A 224 -11.82 3.79 -17.29
N ALA A 225 -12.15 3.62 -16.01
CA ALA A 225 -11.20 3.88 -14.94
C ALA A 225 -10.04 2.87 -14.97
N LEU A 226 -8.81 3.37 -14.81
CA LEU A 226 -7.64 2.51 -14.63
C LEU A 226 -7.56 2.06 -13.17
N VAL A 227 -7.50 0.76 -12.92
CA VAL A 227 -7.43 0.21 -11.56
C VAL A 227 -6.01 -0.24 -11.26
N PHE A 228 -5.38 0.37 -10.25
CA PHE A 228 -4.05 0.03 -9.76
C PHE A 228 -4.16 -0.62 -8.39
N ALA A 229 -3.56 -1.78 -8.24
CA ALA A 229 -3.63 -2.54 -7.01
C ALA A 229 -2.26 -2.77 -6.38
N THR A 230 -2.23 -2.76 -5.04
CA THR A 230 -1.08 -3.13 -4.21
C THR A 230 -1.55 -3.90 -2.98
N GLY A 231 -0.60 -4.32 -2.14
CA GLY A 231 -0.87 -5.06 -0.92
C GLY A 231 -0.62 -6.56 -1.05
N GLU A 232 -0.37 -7.21 0.10
CA GLU A 232 0.09 -8.60 0.15
C GLU A 232 -0.99 -9.62 -0.23
N ASN A 233 -2.24 -9.31 0.12
CA ASN A 233 -3.38 -10.20 -0.07
C ASN A 233 -4.08 -10.00 -1.42
N CYS A 234 -3.48 -9.20 -2.30
CA CYS A 234 -4.12 -8.75 -3.52
C CYS A 234 -4.33 -9.88 -4.54
N LYS A 235 -3.28 -10.64 -4.83
CA LYS A 235 -3.28 -11.62 -5.94
C LYS A 235 -4.43 -12.64 -5.93
N PRO A 236 -4.75 -13.31 -4.79
CA PRO A 236 -5.83 -14.29 -4.78
C PRO A 236 -7.20 -13.66 -5.03
N VAL A 237 -7.39 -12.40 -4.67
CA VAL A 237 -8.66 -11.69 -4.83
C VAL A 237 -8.79 -11.14 -6.24
N ILE A 238 -7.79 -10.38 -6.74
CA ILE A 238 -7.87 -9.78 -8.07
C ILE A 238 -7.95 -10.81 -9.20
N ALA A 239 -7.40 -12.01 -8.99
CA ALA A 239 -7.55 -13.10 -9.94
C ALA A 239 -9.01 -13.59 -10.12
N ASN A 240 -9.92 -13.18 -9.23
CA ASN A 240 -11.33 -13.48 -9.26
C ASN A 240 -12.22 -12.24 -9.52
N CYS A 241 -11.61 -11.08 -9.74
CA CYS A 241 -12.32 -9.88 -10.17
C CYS A 241 -12.61 -9.94 -11.67
N THR A 242 -13.66 -9.24 -12.08
CA THR A 242 -14.08 -9.10 -13.48
C THR A 242 -13.43 -7.90 -14.16
N HIS A 243 -13.03 -6.90 -13.39
CA HIS A 243 -12.31 -5.74 -13.90
C HIS A 243 -10.84 -6.03 -14.16
N GLU A 244 -10.27 -5.33 -15.13
CA GLU A 244 -8.82 -5.35 -15.35
C GLU A 244 -8.12 -4.54 -14.27
N ILE A 245 -7.24 -5.21 -13.52
CA ILE A 245 -6.55 -4.63 -12.35
C ILE A 245 -5.03 -4.79 -12.52
N SER A 246 -4.33 -3.66 -12.60
CA SER A 246 -2.87 -3.62 -12.68
C SER A 246 -2.26 -3.75 -11.29
N TYR A 247 -1.57 -4.86 -11.00
CA TYR A 247 -0.95 -5.12 -9.71
C TYR A 247 0.52 -4.70 -9.67
N ASP A 248 0.87 -3.82 -8.73
CA ASP A 248 2.24 -3.45 -8.41
C ASP A 248 2.54 -3.61 -6.92
N PRO A 249 3.36 -4.61 -6.52
CA PRO A 249 3.71 -4.84 -5.11
C PRO A 249 4.68 -3.79 -4.54
N ALA A 250 5.15 -2.84 -5.33
CA ALA A 250 6.03 -1.75 -4.92
C ALA A 250 5.37 -0.37 -5.05
N LEU A 251 4.07 -0.30 -5.33
CA LEU A 251 3.35 0.94 -5.62
C LEU A 251 3.59 2.00 -4.55
N THR A 252 3.40 1.67 -3.28
CA THR A 252 3.60 2.58 -2.15
C THR A 252 5.03 3.12 -2.09
N LEU A 253 6.02 2.24 -2.21
CA LEU A 253 7.43 2.61 -2.17
C LEU A 253 7.85 3.49 -3.37
N LYS A 254 7.32 3.21 -4.57
CA LYS A 254 7.48 4.06 -5.76
C LYS A 254 6.85 5.44 -5.55
N GLY A 255 5.67 5.48 -4.94
CA GLY A 255 5.00 6.72 -4.60
C GLY A 255 5.81 7.56 -3.62
N LEU A 256 6.39 6.95 -2.61
CA LEU A 256 7.31 7.63 -1.70
C LEU A 256 8.49 8.25 -2.43
N ALA A 257 9.12 7.50 -3.34
CA ALA A 257 10.22 8.04 -4.15
C ALA A 257 9.79 9.25 -4.99
N ARG A 258 8.58 9.23 -5.55
CA ARG A 258 8.01 10.39 -6.28
C ARG A 258 7.76 11.60 -5.38
N ILE A 259 7.21 11.39 -4.20
CA ILE A 259 6.98 12.46 -3.22
C ILE A 259 8.33 13.08 -2.79
N TYR A 260 9.33 12.25 -2.51
CA TYR A 260 10.67 12.74 -2.16
C TYR A 260 11.23 13.64 -3.25
N LYS A 261 11.21 13.17 -4.50
CA LYS A 261 11.68 13.93 -5.66
C LYS A 261 10.95 15.27 -5.82
N ASN A 262 9.63 15.28 -5.63
CA ASN A 262 8.83 16.51 -5.72
C ASN A 262 9.12 17.50 -4.58
N THR A 263 9.51 16.99 -3.40
CA THR A 263 9.68 17.81 -2.19
C THR A 263 11.08 18.41 -2.11
N VAL A 264 12.10 17.67 -2.49
CA VAL A 264 13.53 18.01 -2.30
C VAL A 264 14.18 18.50 -3.61
N GLY A 265 13.68 18.02 -4.76
CA GLY A 265 14.13 18.47 -6.08
C GLY A 265 13.36 19.69 -6.52
#